data_56bcb2dc96353156a423e5280380cfcd
#
_entry.id   56bcb2dc96353156a423e5280380cfcd
#
_cell.length_a   1.000
_cell.length_b   1.000
_cell.length_c   1.000
_cell.angle_alpha   90.00
_cell.angle_beta   90.00
_cell.angle_gamma   90.00
#
_symmetry.space_group_name_H-M   'P 1'
#
loop_
_entity.id
_entity.type
_entity.pdbx_description
1 polymer ?
#
loop_
_entity_poly.entity_id
_entity_poly.type
_entity_poly.pdbx_seq_one_letter_code
_entity_poly.pdbx_strand_id
1 'polypeptide(L)'
;CTAFTRFFKHQSGFPKFKKKDISDVKMYFVKNNPKDCYCERHRINIPTLGWVRLKEKGYLPTTKDGWRIRSGAVSKKAGRYYVSVLVDVVDLQVKSKEDQTEGIGIDLGLKEFAVLSNGKIYKNINKTSRIKKLEKQLRRAQRCLSRKYENLKKMKKGESAQRANIQKQKLKVQKLHHRIENIRT
;
A
#
# COMPACT_ATOMS: atom_id res chain seq x y z
N CYS A 1 -16.30 13.89 -15.00
CA CYS A 1 -15.81 13.68 -13.60
C CYS A 1 -16.61 12.60 -12.90
N THR A 2 -16.01 11.42 -12.71
CA THR A 2 -16.67 10.20 -12.15
C THR A 2 -17.35 10.42 -10.79
N ALA A 3 -16.85 11.34 -9.97
CA ALA A 3 -17.40 11.61 -8.64
C ALA A 3 -18.79 12.27 -8.73
N PHE A 4 -18.98 13.23 -9.59
CA PHE A 4 -20.30 13.86 -9.82
C PHE A 4 -21.27 12.93 -10.53
N THR A 5 -20.80 12.13 -11.48
CA THR A 5 -21.64 11.12 -12.13
C THR A 5 -22.21 10.13 -11.12
N ARG A 6 -21.43 9.67 -10.14
CA ARG A 6 -21.89 8.81 -9.05
C ARG A 6 -22.84 9.51 -8.11
N PHE A 7 -22.62 10.80 -7.84
CA PHE A 7 -23.51 11.60 -7.01
C PHE A 7 -24.89 11.72 -7.68
N PHE A 8 -24.95 12.13 -8.95
CA PHE A 8 -26.23 12.26 -9.68
C PHE A 8 -26.96 10.92 -9.86
N LYS A 9 -26.22 9.81 -9.89
CA LYS A 9 -26.79 8.45 -9.89
C LYS A 9 -27.18 7.94 -8.50
N HIS A 10 -27.15 8.77 -7.46
CA HIS A 10 -27.43 8.41 -6.06
C HIS A 10 -26.56 7.27 -5.51
N GLN A 11 -25.39 7.02 -6.11
CA GLN A 11 -24.43 5.98 -5.70
C GLN A 11 -23.43 6.46 -4.64
N SER A 12 -23.34 7.78 -4.40
CA SER A 12 -22.44 8.37 -3.41
C SER A 12 -22.98 9.72 -2.92
N GLY A 13 -22.51 10.18 -1.77
CA GLY A 13 -22.77 11.54 -1.29
C GLY A 13 -22.07 12.61 -2.13
N PHE A 14 -22.37 13.89 -1.84
CA PHE A 14 -21.77 15.03 -2.54
C PHE A 14 -20.22 14.99 -2.52
N PRO A 15 -19.56 15.15 -3.67
CA PRO A 15 -18.11 15.11 -3.74
C PRO A 15 -17.44 16.18 -2.89
N LYS A 16 -16.44 15.79 -2.12
CA LYS A 16 -15.65 16.69 -1.28
C LYS A 16 -14.20 16.74 -1.74
N PHE A 17 -13.59 17.92 -1.75
CA PHE A 17 -12.17 18.04 -2.02
C PHE A 17 -11.34 17.29 -0.97
N LYS A 18 -10.32 16.60 -1.43
CA LYS A 18 -9.36 15.94 -0.54
C LYS A 18 -8.58 16.99 0.23
N LYS A 19 -8.55 16.87 1.55
CA LYS A 19 -7.76 17.76 2.42
C LYS A 19 -6.37 17.17 2.63
N LYS A 20 -5.35 18.06 2.60
CA LYS A 20 -3.98 17.71 2.98
C LYS A 20 -4.00 17.11 4.39
N ASP A 21 -3.21 16.08 4.63
CA ASP A 21 -3.04 15.35 5.90
C ASP A 21 -4.24 14.50 6.39
N ILE A 22 -5.41 14.61 5.78
CA ILE A 22 -6.60 13.81 6.14
C ILE A 22 -6.81 12.68 5.16
N SER A 23 -6.57 12.93 3.87
CA SER A 23 -6.74 11.93 2.81
C SER A 23 -5.41 11.25 2.49
N ASP A 24 -5.46 9.99 2.08
CA ASP A 24 -4.28 9.32 1.54
C ASP A 24 -3.82 10.06 0.29
N VAL A 25 -2.59 10.58 0.35
CA VAL A 25 -1.99 11.30 -0.76
C VAL A 25 -1.52 10.28 -1.77
N LYS A 26 -2.08 10.35 -2.97
CA LYS A 26 -1.63 9.58 -4.12
C LYS A 26 -1.46 10.53 -5.29
N MET A 27 -0.25 10.58 -5.85
CA MET A 27 0.10 11.35 -7.03
C MET A 27 0.39 10.36 -8.15
N TYR A 28 -0.34 10.46 -9.25
CA TYR A 28 -0.10 9.69 -10.46
C TYR A 28 0.83 10.46 -11.38
N PHE A 29 1.75 9.77 -12.05
CA PHE A 29 2.63 10.33 -13.05
C PHE A 29 2.72 9.42 -14.28
N VAL A 30 2.88 10.02 -15.45
CA VAL A 30 3.07 9.34 -16.74
C VAL A 30 4.40 9.77 -17.32
N LYS A 31 4.92 8.93 -18.20
CA LYS A 31 6.12 9.28 -18.97
C LYS A 31 5.70 10.17 -20.15
N ASN A 32 6.03 11.46 -20.05
CA ASN A 32 5.78 12.43 -21.12
C ASN A 32 7.03 12.67 -21.98
N ASN A 33 8.22 12.62 -21.38
CA ASN A 33 9.49 12.86 -22.04
C ASN A 33 10.39 11.62 -22.00
N PRO A 34 11.37 11.47 -22.92
CA PRO A 34 12.29 10.34 -22.92
C PRO A 34 13.07 10.18 -21.61
N LYS A 35 13.41 11.29 -20.94
CA LYS A 35 14.15 11.29 -19.65
C LYS A 35 13.25 11.06 -18.42
N ASP A 36 11.94 11.09 -18.57
CA ASP A 36 11.02 10.85 -17.48
C ASP A 36 11.00 9.37 -17.10
N CYS A 37 10.72 9.12 -15.82
CA CYS A 37 10.59 7.77 -15.29
C CYS A 37 11.86 6.91 -15.48
N TYR A 38 13.02 7.54 -15.51
CA TYR A 38 14.29 6.83 -15.53
C TYR A 38 14.53 6.18 -14.17
N CYS A 39 14.90 4.90 -14.15
CA CYS A 39 15.16 4.16 -12.93
C CYS A 39 16.58 3.62 -12.90
N GLU A 40 17.26 3.87 -11.80
CA GLU A 40 18.54 3.28 -11.45
C GLU A 40 18.36 2.38 -10.20
N ARG A 41 19.37 1.61 -9.88
CA ARG A 41 19.34 0.68 -8.75
C ARG A 41 18.86 1.29 -7.43
N HIS A 42 19.09 2.57 -7.18
CA HIS A 42 18.83 3.22 -5.88
C HIS A 42 18.07 4.54 -5.98
N ARG A 43 17.69 4.97 -7.19
CA ARG A 43 16.94 6.21 -7.42
C ARG A 43 16.05 6.12 -8.65
N ILE A 44 14.99 6.90 -8.65
CA ILE A 44 14.06 7.04 -9.76
C ILE A 44 13.85 8.51 -10.07
N ASN A 45 13.79 8.86 -11.36
CA ASN A 45 13.41 10.20 -11.80
C ASN A 45 11.89 10.25 -12.00
N ILE A 46 11.23 11.05 -11.17
CA ILE A 46 9.76 11.23 -11.21
C ILE A 46 9.49 12.61 -11.83
N PRO A 47 8.62 12.70 -12.84
CA PRO A 47 8.22 13.98 -13.41
C PRO A 47 7.83 14.98 -12.32
N THR A 48 8.24 16.22 -12.44
CA THR A 48 8.07 17.34 -11.48
C THR A 48 8.84 17.21 -10.15
N LEU A 49 9.15 16.01 -9.67
CA LEU A 49 9.92 15.81 -8.44
C LEU A 49 11.44 15.64 -8.68
N GLY A 50 11.82 15.29 -9.91
CA GLY A 50 13.22 14.98 -10.24
C GLY A 50 13.68 13.64 -9.63
N TRP A 51 14.98 13.55 -9.35
CA TRP A 51 15.59 12.33 -8.81
C TRP A 51 15.25 12.12 -7.33
N VAL A 52 14.60 11.01 -7.05
CA VAL A 52 14.23 10.58 -5.69
C VAL A 52 14.99 9.31 -5.33
N ARG A 53 15.64 9.31 -4.17
CA ARG A 53 16.37 8.15 -3.66
C ARG A 53 15.42 7.11 -3.12
N LEU A 54 15.60 5.85 -3.53
CA LEU A 54 14.86 4.70 -3.04
C LEU A 54 15.56 4.10 -1.82
N LYS A 55 14.78 3.71 -0.81
CA LYS A 55 15.30 3.01 0.36
C LYS A 55 15.63 1.55 0.01
N GLU A 56 14.78 0.93 -0.79
CA GLU A 56 14.97 -0.43 -1.30
C GLU A 56 15.81 -0.36 -2.58
N LYS A 57 16.96 -1.03 -2.56
CA LYS A 57 17.91 -1.01 -3.69
C LYS A 57 17.68 -2.24 -4.58
N GLY A 58 17.61 -2.04 -5.88
CA GLY A 58 17.49 -3.12 -6.86
C GLY A 58 16.12 -3.82 -6.90
N TYR A 59 15.09 -3.23 -6.24
CA TYR A 59 13.72 -3.75 -6.30
C TYR A 59 13.05 -3.42 -7.64
N LEU A 60 13.31 -2.23 -8.16
CA LEU A 60 12.80 -1.83 -9.47
C LEU A 60 13.82 -2.20 -10.56
N PRO A 61 13.35 -2.66 -11.73
CA PRO A 61 14.22 -2.90 -12.86
C PRO A 61 14.87 -1.59 -13.32
N THR A 62 16.11 -1.66 -13.75
CA THR A 62 16.83 -0.48 -14.20
C THR A 62 16.56 -0.20 -15.67
N THR A 63 16.50 1.06 -16.04
CA THR A 63 16.28 1.45 -17.44
C THR A 63 17.44 1.01 -18.34
N LYS A 64 18.63 0.78 -17.77
CA LYS A 64 19.79 0.26 -18.50
C LYS A 64 19.60 -1.18 -18.99
N ASP A 65 18.76 -1.96 -18.28
CA ASP A 65 18.49 -3.36 -18.63
C ASP A 65 17.35 -3.50 -19.68
N GLY A 66 17.03 -2.42 -20.40
CA GLY A 66 16.02 -2.43 -21.45
C GLY A 66 14.57 -2.27 -20.96
N TRP A 67 14.34 -2.20 -19.66
CA TRP A 67 12.99 -2.03 -19.10
C TRP A 67 12.48 -0.60 -19.30
N ARG A 68 11.21 -0.47 -19.64
CA ARG A 68 10.56 0.82 -19.83
C ARG A 68 9.45 1.04 -18.81
N ILE A 69 9.59 2.09 -18.01
CA ILE A 69 8.51 2.52 -17.11
C ILE A 69 7.57 3.41 -17.92
N ARG A 70 6.28 3.05 -18.00
CA ARG A 70 5.24 3.86 -18.68
C ARG A 70 4.62 4.90 -17.77
N SER A 71 4.35 4.50 -16.55
CA SER A 71 3.65 5.34 -15.58
C SER A 71 3.89 4.85 -14.17
N GLY A 72 3.44 5.60 -13.20
CA GLY A 72 3.50 5.17 -11.82
C GLY A 72 2.66 6.04 -10.91
N ALA A 73 2.73 5.74 -9.62
CA ALA A 73 2.08 6.53 -8.61
C ALA A 73 2.96 6.63 -7.36
N VAL A 74 3.05 7.83 -6.82
CA VAL A 74 3.61 8.07 -5.48
C VAL A 74 2.46 8.09 -4.49
N SER A 75 2.57 7.32 -3.43
CA SER A 75 1.57 7.27 -2.36
C SER A 75 2.20 7.46 -0.99
N LYS A 76 1.45 8.07 -0.06
CA LYS A 76 1.85 8.20 1.35
C LYS A 76 1.02 7.24 2.19
N LYS A 77 1.66 6.31 2.90
CA LYS A 77 0.99 5.34 3.77
C LYS A 77 1.72 5.22 5.10
N ALA A 78 1.01 5.39 6.21
CA ALA A 78 1.57 5.30 7.57
C ALA A 78 2.81 6.18 7.81
N GLY A 79 2.87 7.38 7.20
CA GLY A 79 3.98 8.33 7.31
C GLY A 79 5.20 7.98 6.45
N ARG A 80 5.09 7.03 5.52
CA ARG A 80 6.12 6.68 4.53
C ARG A 80 5.60 6.93 3.13
N TYR A 81 6.53 7.23 2.22
CA TYR A 81 6.23 7.37 0.79
C TYR A 81 6.61 6.09 0.07
N TYR A 82 5.77 5.70 -0.86
CA TYR A 82 5.94 4.53 -1.72
C TYR A 82 5.77 4.96 -3.16
N VAL A 83 6.57 4.38 -4.05
CA VAL A 83 6.41 4.50 -5.49
C VAL A 83 6.03 3.13 -6.05
N SER A 84 4.99 3.10 -6.87
CA SER A 84 4.63 1.95 -7.69
C SER A 84 4.74 2.34 -9.14
N VAL A 85 5.29 1.48 -9.97
CA VAL A 85 5.54 1.74 -11.39
C VAL A 85 4.91 0.66 -12.25
N LEU A 86 4.39 1.07 -13.41
CA LEU A 86 3.96 0.19 -14.47
C LEU A 86 5.13 0.05 -15.45
N VAL A 87 5.58 -1.18 -15.67
CA VAL A 87 6.76 -1.49 -16.46
C VAL A 87 6.36 -2.33 -17.66
N ASP A 88 6.90 -1.99 -18.84
CA ASP A 88 6.84 -2.88 -20.01
C ASP A 88 7.96 -3.89 -19.91
N VAL A 89 7.61 -5.14 -20.08
CA VAL A 89 8.56 -6.25 -20.21
C VAL A 89 8.77 -6.51 -21.68
N VAL A 90 9.96 -6.16 -22.19
CA VAL A 90 10.23 -6.20 -23.63
C VAL A 90 10.40 -7.64 -24.15
N ASP A 91 10.76 -8.62 -23.30
CA ASP A 91 10.92 -10.01 -23.69
C ASP A 91 10.56 -10.96 -22.53
N LEU A 92 9.30 -11.04 -22.17
CA LEU A 92 8.83 -12.31 -21.66
C LEU A 92 8.60 -13.20 -22.90
N GLN A 93 9.53 -14.09 -23.18
CA GLN A 93 9.19 -15.31 -23.92
C GLN A 93 8.07 -15.97 -23.10
N VAL A 94 6.84 -15.67 -23.47
CA VAL A 94 5.68 -16.42 -23.00
C VAL A 94 5.97 -17.83 -23.50
N LYS A 95 6.45 -18.71 -22.62
CA LYS A 95 6.53 -20.15 -22.92
C LYS A 95 5.17 -20.53 -23.50
N SER A 96 5.19 -21.02 -24.72
CA SER A 96 3.97 -21.47 -25.40
C SER A 96 3.21 -22.42 -24.47
N LYS A 97 1.88 -22.36 -24.51
CA LYS A 97 1.01 -23.20 -23.67
C LYS A 97 1.24 -24.71 -23.83
N GLU A 98 2.04 -25.10 -24.80
CA GLU A 98 2.36 -26.50 -25.15
C GLU A 98 3.23 -27.21 -24.12
N ASP A 99 3.96 -26.46 -23.24
CA ASP A 99 4.80 -27.04 -22.19
C ASP A 99 4.11 -27.20 -20.82
N GLN A 100 2.79 -26.88 -20.72
CA GLN A 100 2.04 -27.02 -19.47
C GLN A 100 1.27 -28.34 -19.43
N THR A 101 1.97 -29.43 -19.18
CA THR A 101 1.38 -30.78 -19.16
C THR A 101 0.73 -31.14 -17.82
N GLU A 102 0.98 -30.44 -16.73
CA GLU A 102 0.40 -30.78 -15.42
C GLU A 102 -0.18 -29.57 -14.70
N GLY A 103 -1.51 -29.59 -14.51
CA GLY A 103 -2.20 -28.65 -13.62
C GLY A 103 -1.96 -29.01 -12.15
N ILE A 104 -1.80 -28.01 -11.28
CA ILE A 104 -1.71 -28.21 -9.83
C ILE A 104 -3.07 -27.88 -9.21
N GLY A 105 -3.68 -28.86 -8.55
CA GLY A 105 -4.87 -28.64 -7.71
C GLY A 105 -4.50 -27.90 -6.44
N ILE A 106 -5.30 -26.89 -6.06
CA ILE A 106 -5.10 -26.10 -4.84
C ILE A 106 -6.39 -26.13 -4.03
N ASP A 107 -6.31 -26.66 -2.81
CA ASP A 107 -7.37 -26.57 -1.80
C ASP A 107 -7.06 -25.46 -0.80
N LEU A 108 -8.01 -24.53 -0.60
CA LEU A 108 -7.88 -23.40 0.33
C LEU A 108 -8.67 -23.68 1.61
N GLY A 109 -7.96 -23.62 2.74
CA GLY A 109 -8.55 -23.94 4.04
C GLY A 109 -8.32 -22.88 5.13
N LEU A 110 -9.06 -23.03 6.22
CA LEU A 110 -8.93 -22.18 7.42
C LEU A 110 -7.79 -22.65 8.35
N LYS A 111 -7.52 -23.94 8.41
CA LYS A 111 -6.46 -24.51 9.25
C LYS A 111 -5.10 -24.30 8.59
N GLU A 112 -4.98 -24.82 7.41
CA GLU A 112 -3.87 -24.56 6.48
C GLU A 112 -4.36 -23.52 5.46
N PHE A 113 -3.47 -22.66 4.98
CA PHE A 113 -3.85 -21.63 4.01
C PHE A 113 -4.12 -22.25 2.64
N ALA A 114 -3.23 -23.11 2.22
CA ALA A 114 -3.39 -23.86 0.98
C ALA A 114 -2.72 -25.23 1.09
N VAL A 115 -3.35 -26.23 0.51
CA VAL A 115 -2.80 -27.57 0.28
C VAL A 115 -2.78 -27.81 -1.22
N LEU A 116 -1.61 -28.15 -1.76
CA LEU A 116 -1.42 -28.42 -3.17
C LEU A 116 -1.46 -29.92 -3.46
N SER A 117 -1.91 -30.31 -4.65
CA SER A 117 -1.94 -31.71 -5.10
C SER A 117 -0.56 -32.39 -5.10
N ASN A 118 0.53 -31.61 -5.16
CA ASN A 118 1.90 -32.10 -5.03
C ASN A 118 2.37 -32.33 -3.58
N GLY A 119 1.45 -32.30 -2.60
CA GLY A 119 1.73 -32.50 -1.18
C GLY A 119 2.31 -31.29 -0.43
N LYS A 120 2.53 -30.15 -1.09
CA LYS A 120 2.99 -28.93 -0.39
C LYS A 120 1.87 -28.30 0.41
N ILE A 121 2.16 -27.96 1.67
CA ILE A 121 1.22 -27.33 2.60
C ILE A 121 1.71 -25.93 2.96
N TYR A 122 0.87 -24.94 2.77
CA TYR A 122 1.11 -23.54 3.18
C TYR A 122 0.33 -23.23 4.45
N LYS A 123 1.06 -22.92 5.53
CA LYS A 123 0.45 -22.62 6.84
C LYS A 123 -0.28 -21.28 6.80
N ASN A 124 -1.38 -21.17 7.53
CA ASN A 124 -2.12 -19.93 7.66
C ASN A 124 -1.33 -18.89 8.48
N ILE A 125 -0.84 -17.86 7.81
CA ILE A 125 -0.05 -16.78 8.38
C ILE A 125 -0.79 -16.08 9.53
N ASN A 126 -2.13 -15.95 9.45
CA ASN A 126 -2.94 -15.30 10.47
C ASN A 126 -2.92 -16.02 11.83
N LYS A 127 -2.57 -17.32 11.85
CA LYS A 127 -2.46 -18.11 13.09
C LYS A 127 -1.11 -17.97 13.76
N THR A 128 -0.14 -17.29 13.16
CA THR A 128 1.21 -17.11 13.71
C THR A 128 1.19 -16.24 14.99
N SER A 129 2.06 -16.57 15.93
CA SER A 129 2.21 -15.79 17.18
C SER A 129 2.56 -14.33 16.90
N ARG A 130 3.29 -14.06 15.82
CA ARG A 130 3.68 -12.71 15.38
C ARG A 130 2.46 -11.86 15.02
N ILE A 131 1.54 -12.37 14.22
CA ILE A 131 0.31 -11.63 13.86
C ILE A 131 -0.58 -11.46 15.08
N LYS A 132 -0.80 -12.51 15.88
CA LYS A 132 -1.60 -12.41 17.10
C LYS A 132 -1.08 -11.34 18.07
N LYS A 133 0.24 -11.21 18.23
CA LYS A 133 0.87 -10.15 19.04
C LYS A 133 0.59 -8.76 18.44
N LEU A 134 0.74 -8.58 17.13
CA LEU A 134 0.47 -7.31 16.45
C LEU A 134 -1.00 -6.91 16.52
N GLU A 135 -1.92 -7.83 16.35
CA GLU A 135 -3.36 -7.58 16.49
C GLU A 135 -3.74 -7.19 17.92
N LYS A 136 -3.14 -7.83 18.93
CA LYS A 136 -3.32 -7.42 20.34
C LYS A 136 -2.81 -6.00 20.58
N GLN A 137 -1.64 -5.65 20.02
CA GLN A 137 -1.10 -4.28 20.10
C GLN A 137 -2.01 -3.29 19.37
N LEU A 138 -2.53 -3.64 18.20
CA LEU A 138 -3.44 -2.82 17.42
C LEU A 138 -4.73 -2.53 18.20
N ARG A 139 -5.39 -3.54 18.76
CA ARG A 139 -6.60 -3.35 19.58
C ARG A 139 -6.35 -2.42 20.77
N ARG A 140 -5.21 -2.56 21.46
CA ARG A 140 -4.82 -1.64 22.56
C ARG A 140 -4.62 -0.21 22.06
N ALA A 141 -3.93 -0.04 20.92
CA ALA A 141 -3.70 1.28 20.32
C ALA A 141 -5.00 1.96 19.86
N GLN A 142 -5.94 1.20 19.30
CA GLN A 142 -7.26 1.68 18.90
C GLN A 142 -8.09 2.11 20.11
N ARG A 143 -8.15 1.30 21.18
CA ARG A 143 -8.84 1.69 22.44
C ARG A 143 -8.26 2.97 23.03
N CYS A 144 -6.93 3.12 23.03
CA CYS A 144 -6.27 4.35 23.46
C CYS A 144 -6.66 5.55 22.60
N LEU A 145 -6.76 5.37 21.28
CA LEU A 145 -7.18 6.40 20.35
C LEU A 145 -8.64 6.83 20.61
N SER A 146 -9.55 5.88 20.80
CA SER A 146 -10.97 6.14 21.12
C SER A 146 -11.12 6.97 22.39
N ARG A 147 -10.44 6.58 23.48
CA ARG A 147 -10.45 7.35 24.76
C ARG A 147 -9.94 8.77 24.56
N LYS A 148 -8.89 8.97 23.75
CA LYS A 148 -8.38 10.32 23.48
C LYS A 148 -9.39 11.17 22.72
N TYR A 149 -10.15 10.60 21.78
CA TYR A 149 -11.24 11.31 21.11
C TYR A 149 -12.40 11.64 22.05
N GLU A 150 -12.78 10.71 22.94
CA GLU A 150 -13.81 10.95 23.95
C GLU A 150 -13.41 12.07 24.92
N ASN A 151 -12.15 12.06 25.39
CA ASN A 151 -11.62 13.13 26.26
C ASN A 151 -11.63 14.47 25.54
N LEU A 152 -11.23 14.53 24.24
CA LEU A 152 -11.28 15.76 23.46
C LEU A 152 -12.73 16.32 23.36
N LYS A 153 -13.74 15.43 23.23
CA LYS A 153 -15.15 15.86 23.21
C LYS A 153 -15.62 16.44 24.53
N LYS A 154 -15.09 15.96 25.66
CA LYS A 154 -15.46 16.40 27.00
C LYS A 154 -14.80 17.73 27.40
N MET A 155 -13.63 18.04 26.83
CA MET A 155 -12.85 19.22 27.21
C MET A 155 -13.16 20.43 26.31
N LYS A 156 -13.54 21.55 26.94
CA LYS A 156 -13.78 22.82 26.23
C LYS A 156 -12.54 23.68 25.98
N LYS A 157 -11.39 23.39 26.62
CA LYS A 157 -10.11 24.15 26.49
C LYS A 157 -8.90 23.19 26.30
N GLY A 158 -7.85 23.64 25.61
CA GLY A 158 -6.60 22.87 25.44
C GLY A 158 -6.52 22.02 24.18
N GLU A 159 -7.24 22.35 23.11
CA GLU A 159 -7.40 21.52 21.93
C GLU A 159 -6.15 21.22 21.11
N SER A 160 -5.19 22.16 21.01
CA SER A 160 -4.03 22.00 20.10
C SER A 160 -3.08 20.88 20.50
N ALA A 161 -2.65 20.85 21.77
CA ALA A 161 -1.77 19.79 22.28
C ALA A 161 -2.44 18.42 22.26
N GLN A 162 -3.73 18.36 22.57
CA GLN A 162 -4.50 17.11 22.51
C GLN A 162 -4.69 16.61 21.08
N ARG A 163 -4.94 17.49 20.11
CA ARG A 163 -5.00 17.16 18.69
C ARG A 163 -3.66 16.59 18.19
N ALA A 164 -2.51 17.18 18.61
CA ALA A 164 -1.19 16.64 18.27
C ALA A 164 -0.98 15.23 18.85
N ASN A 165 -1.39 14.98 20.10
CA ASN A 165 -1.32 13.66 20.73
C ASN A 165 -2.23 12.64 20.06
N ILE A 166 -3.42 13.05 19.59
CA ILE A 166 -4.33 12.21 18.80
C ILE A 166 -3.69 11.85 17.47
N GLN A 167 -3.06 12.81 16.77
CA GLN A 167 -2.37 12.55 15.51
C GLN A 167 -1.20 11.56 15.67
N LYS A 168 -0.40 11.71 16.73
CA LYS A 168 0.67 10.73 17.06
C LYS A 168 0.09 9.32 17.29
N GLN A 169 -1.03 9.23 18.02
CA GLN A 169 -1.68 7.94 18.27
C GLN A 169 -2.30 7.35 16.99
N LYS A 170 -2.93 8.17 16.15
CA LYS A 170 -3.45 7.77 14.82
C LYS A 170 -2.34 7.18 13.95
N LEU A 171 -1.18 7.85 13.90
CA LEU A 171 -0.03 7.35 13.16
C LEU A 171 0.48 6.00 13.70
N LYS A 172 0.46 5.81 15.03
CA LYS A 172 0.81 4.51 15.65
C LYS A 172 -0.14 3.39 15.20
N VAL A 173 -1.45 3.65 15.18
CA VAL A 173 -2.46 2.71 14.69
C VAL A 173 -2.23 2.39 13.21
N GLN A 174 -2.01 3.40 12.37
CA GLN A 174 -1.72 3.21 10.94
C GLN A 174 -0.45 2.38 10.70
N LYS A 175 0.62 2.62 11.46
CA LYS A 175 1.86 1.83 11.38
C LYS A 175 1.64 0.36 11.76
N LEU A 176 0.80 0.08 12.76
CA LEU A 176 0.47 -1.30 13.15
C LEU A 176 -0.35 -2.01 12.07
N HIS A 177 -1.36 -1.35 11.50
CA HIS A 177 -2.10 -1.88 10.36
C HIS A 177 -1.17 -2.22 9.20
N HIS A 178 -0.30 -1.30 8.83
CA HIS A 178 0.64 -1.52 7.73
C HIS A 178 1.65 -2.66 7.99
N ARG A 179 2.08 -2.85 9.26
CA ARG A 179 2.93 -4.00 9.62
C ARG A 179 2.19 -5.33 9.46
N ILE A 180 0.93 -5.39 9.85
CA ILE A 180 0.09 -6.59 9.69
C ILE A 180 -0.11 -6.88 8.21
N GLU A 181 -0.44 -5.86 7.43
CA GLU A 181 -0.60 -5.94 5.98
C GLU A 181 0.66 -6.49 5.30
N ASN A 182 1.84 -5.92 5.59
CA ASN A 182 3.12 -6.38 5.01
C ASN A 182 3.52 -7.83 5.38
N ILE A 183 2.92 -8.41 6.42
CA ILE A 183 3.16 -9.83 6.75
C ILE A 183 2.20 -10.72 5.95
N ARG A 184 1.02 -10.18 5.61
CA ARG A 184 -0.02 -10.90 4.86
C ARG A 184 0.20 -10.87 3.34
N THR A 185 0.98 -9.91 2.85
CA THR A 185 1.40 -9.78 1.46
C THR A 185 2.69 -10.56 1.21
#